data_317ebed6a9cda180c7453d80c246f381
#
_entry.id   317ebed6a9cda180c7453d80c246f381
#
_cell.length_a   1.000
_cell.length_b   1.000
_cell.length_c   1.000
_cell.angle_alpha   90.00
_cell.angle_beta   90.00
_cell.angle_gamma   90.00
#
_symmetry.space_group_name_H-M   'P 1'
#
loop_
_entity.id
_entity.type
_entity.pdbx_description
1 polymer ?
#
loop_
_entity_poly.entity_id
_entity_poly.type
_entity_poly.pdbx_seq_one_letter_code
_entity_poly.pdbx_strand_id
1 'polypeptide(L)'
;MRSTIVLALLVACTTPTPTPTGTVCAVPDPGTLTYDNFGKPFMEHYCTMCHASTLPRSKRNGAPLYHDFDSLLGILEVPDHIDQQAGSGPNADNNFMPGHRCPTAPGGTLQQNCAQPTEEERQQLAEWIACERLRPHTF
;
A
#
# COMPACT_ATOMS: atom_id res chain seq x y z
N MET A 1 57.55 7.09 -15.61
CA MET A 1 56.44 6.16 -15.40
C MET A 1 55.31 6.92 -14.72
N ARG A 2 54.20 7.19 -15.44
CA ARG A 2 53.03 7.89 -14.87
C ARG A 2 52.01 6.83 -14.49
N SER A 3 51.77 6.68 -13.19
CA SER A 3 50.76 5.74 -12.66
C SER A 3 49.37 6.38 -12.73
N THR A 4 48.50 5.87 -13.57
CA THR A 4 47.12 6.33 -13.69
C THR A 4 46.29 5.57 -12.68
N ILE A 5 45.79 6.25 -11.64
CA ILE A 5 44.87 5.68 -10.66
C ILE A 5 43.46 5.76 -11.26
N VAL A 6 42.89 4.61 -11.59
CA VAL A 6 41.48 4.48 -12.00
C VAL A 6 40.63 4.40 -10.72
N LEU A 7 39.89 5.49 -10.44
CA LEU A 7 38.96 5.54 -9.34
C LEU A 7 37.65 4.86 -9.81
N ALA A 8 37.40 3.64 -9.36
CA ALA A 8 36.14 2.95 -9.61
C ALA A 8 35.03 3.55 -8.71
N LEU A 9 34.09 4.27 -9.31
CA LEU A 9 32.86 4.71 -8.63
C LEU A 9 31.95 3.50 -8.43
N LEU A 10 31.85 3.03 -7.19
CA LEU A 10 30.82 2.07 -6.78
C LEU A 10 29.48 2.81 -6.68
N VAL A 11 28.65 2.66 -7.69
CA VAL A 11 27.24 3.09 -7.61
C VAL A 11 26.52 2.07 -6.73
N ALA A 12 26.29 2.42 -5.47
CA ALA A 12 25.44 1.64 -4.59
C ALA A 12 23.98 1.77 -5.08
N CYS A 13 23.42 0.70 -5.62
CA CYS A 13 21.98 0.61 -5.87
C CYS A 13 21.29 0.56 -4.51
N THR A 14 20.80 1.71 -4.04
CA THR A 14 19.92 1.74 -2.85
C THR A 14 18.55 1.27 -3.29
N THR A 15 18.10 0.12 -2.76
CA THR A 15 16.70 -0.27 -2.89
C THR A 15 15.84 0.72 -2.10
N PRO A 16 14.78 1.27 -2.71
CA PRO A 16 13.89 2.18 -1.98
C PRO A 16 13.26 1.42 -0.80
N THR A 17 13.20 2.08 0.36
CA THR A 17 12.59 1.52 1.57
C THR A 17 11.22 2.15 1.79
N PRO A 18 10.21 1.35 2.20
CA PRO A 18 8.91 1.89 2.57
C PRO A 18 9.05 2.99 3.63
N THR A 19 8.43 4.14 3.38
CA THR A 19 8.54 5.33 4.24
C THR A 19 7.15 5.89 4.48
N PRO A 20 6.81 6.36 5.71
CA PRO A 20 5.55 7.03 5.95
C PRO A 20 5.35 8.23 5.00
N THR A 21 4.15 8.35 4.43
CA THR A 21 3.84 9.45 3.48
C THR A 21 3.86 10.82 4.14
N GLY A 22 3.69 10.88 5.47
CA GLY A 22 3.55 12.13 6.21
C GLY A 22 2.19 12.80 6.03
N THR A 23 1.24 12.13 5.39
CA THR A 23 -0.13 12.63 5.24
C THR A 23 -0.83 12.67 6.60
N VAL A 24 -1.50 13.77 6.87
CA VAL A 24 -2.29 13.98 8.09
C VAL A 24 -3.74 14.28 7.72
N CYS A 25 -4.67 13.81 8.54
CA CYS A 25 -6.07 14.18 8.36
C CYS A 25 -6.28 15.68 8.59
N ALA A 26 -6.97 16.32 7.68
CA ALA A 26 -7.37 17.72 7.86
C ALA A 26 -8.30 17.87 9.08
N VAL A 27 -8.19 19.00 9.78
CA VAL A 27 -9.05 19.31 10.93
C VAL A 27 -9.84 20.58 10.64
N PRO A 28 -11.19 20.50 10.58
CA PRO A 28 -12.01 19.29 10.77
C PRO A 28 -11.85 18.28 9.62
N ASP A 29 -12.07 16.99 9.91
CA ASP A 29 -12.10 15.95 8.89
C ASP A 29 -13.19 16.27 7.85
N PRO A 30 -12.85 16.40 6.55
CA PRO A 30 -13.83 16.75 5.53
C PRO A 30 -14.88 15.64 5.28
N GLY A 31 -14.60 14.40 5.71
CA GLY A 31 -15.52 13.26 5.53
C GLY A 31 -15.79 12.88 4.08
N THR A 32 -15.00 13.39 3.14
CA THR A 32 -15.18 13.16 1.69
C THR A 32 -14.81 11.75 1.28
N LEU A 33 -13.75 11.19 1.88
CA LEU A 33 -13.31 9.82 1.68
C LEU A 33 -13.74 8.99 2.89
N THR A 34 -14.57 7.98 2.64
CA THR A 34 -15.06 7.04 3.67
C THR A 34 -14.73 5.61 3.30
N TYR A 35 -14.88 4.69 4.25
CA TYR A 35 -14.73 3.27 3.95
C TYR A 35 -15.63 2.82 2.80
N ASP A 36 -16.89 3.24 2.80
CA ASP A 36 -17.87 2.76 1.81
C ASP A 36 -17.64 3.35 0.42
N ASN A 37 -17.27 4.64 0.32
CA ASN A 37 -17.16 5.28 -0.98
C ASN A 37 -15.76 5.20 -1.62
N PHE A 38 -14.73 4.97 -0.80
CA PHE A 38 -13.34 4.90 -1.27
C PHE A 38 -12.60 3.67 -0.74
N GLY A 39 -12.50 3.49 0.57
CA GLY A 39 -11.64 2.47 1.16
C GLY A 39 -11.96 1.05 0.70
N LYS A 40 -13.21 0.63 0.83
CA LYS A 40 -13.64 -0.70 0.41
C LYS A 40 -13.47 -0.94 -1.09
N PRO A 41 -13.95 -0.07 -2.00
CA PRO A 41 -13.70 -0.22 -3.44
C PRO A 41 -12.21 -0.28 -3.80
N PHE A 42 -11.37 0.56 -3.19
CA PHE A 42 -9.94 0.53 -3.42
C PHE A 42 -9.31 -0.81 -2.99
N MET A 43 -9.61 -1.27 -1.78
CA MET A 43 -9.09 -2.53 -1.27
C MET A 43 -9.55 -3.74 -2.10
N GLU A 44 -10.83 -3.79 -2.48
CA GLU A 44 -11.38 -4.85 -3.33
C GLU A 44 -10.71 -4.87 -4.71
N HIS A 45 -10.41 -3.70 -5.27
CA HIS A 45 -9.80 -3.62 -6.59
C HIS A 45 -8.31 -3.98 -6.61
N TYR A 46 -7.55 -3.54 -5.61
CA TYR A 46 -6.09 -3.62 -5.64
C TYR A 46 -5.47 -4.61 -4.65
N CYS A 47 -6.13 -4.92 -3.53
CA CYS A 47 -5.47 -5.54 -2.39
C CYS A 47 -6.01 -6.94 -2.03
N THR A 48 -7.33 -7.14 -2.05
CA THR A 48 -7.95 -8.37 -1.53
C THR A 48 -7.63 -9.63 -2.34
N MET A 49 -7.06 -9.48 -3.53
CA MET A 49 -6.54 -10.62 -4.32
C MET A 49 -5.50 -11.45 -3.55
N CYS A 50 -4.77 -10.80 -2.63
CA CYS A 50 -3.78 -11.43 -1.77
C CYS A 50 -4.06 -11.20 -0.28
N HIS A 51 -4.76 -10.11 0.06
CA HIS A 51 -4.99 -9.65 1.43
C HIS A 51 -6.46 -9.84 1.85
N ALA A 52 -6.99 -11.05 1.75
CA ALA A 52 -8.33 -11.37 2.24
C ALA A 52 -8.29 -12.43 3.35
N SER A 53 -9.09 -12.26 4.40
CA SER A 53 -9.19 -13.17 5.55
C SER A 53 -9.57 -14.59 5.15
N THR A 54 -10.33 -14.72 4.07
CA THR A 54 -10.78 -16.01 3.52
C THR A 54 -9.67 -16.80 2.81
N LEU A 55 -8.51 -16.17 2.51
CA LEU A 55 -7.40 -16.83 1.81
C LEU A 55 -6.48 -17.56 2.80
N PRO A 56 -6.28 -18.88 2.61
CA PRO A 56 -5.26 -19.59 3.37
C PRO A 56 -3.85 -19.09 3.02
N ARG A 57 -2.89 -19.20 3.94
CA ARG A 57 -1.50 -18.73 3.77
C ARG A 57 -0.90 -19.07 2.41
N SER A 58 -1.11 -20.27 1.91
CA SER A 58 -0.56 -20.75 0.63
C SER A 58 -1.14 -20.05 -0.60
N LYS A 59 -2.23 -19.30 -0.45
CA LYS A 59 -2.94 -18.60 -1.53
C LYS A 59 -2.77 -17.07 -1.46
N ARG A 60 -2.06 -16.58 -0.47
CA ARG A 60 -1.87 -15.13 -0.24
C ARG A 60 -0.69 -14.53 -1.02
N ASN A 61 0.04 -15.34 -1.80
CA ASN A 61 1.18 -14.88 -2.60
C ASN A 61 2.25 -14.11 -1.79
N GLY A 62 2.48 -14.52 -0.54
CA GLY A 62 3.43 -13.89 0.37
C GLY A 62 2.85 -12.81 1.28
N ALA A 63 1.59 -12.40 1.07
CA ALA A 63 0.94 -11.44 1.97
C ALA A 63 0.84 -12.04 3.39
N PRO A 64 1.23 -11.26 4.44
CA PRO A 64 1.20 -11.72 5.82
C PRO A 64 -0.22 -12.09 6.27
N LEU A 65 -0.32 -13.03 7.20
CA LEU A 65 -1.57 -13.22 7.94
C LEU A 65 -1.84 -11.97 8.78
N TYR A 66 -3.12 -11.69 9.03
CA TYR A 66 -3.58 -10.49 9.76
C TYR A 66 -3.39 -9.15 9.00
N HIS A 67 -3.04 -9.22 7.72
CA HIS A 67 -3.17 -8.11 6.78
C HIS A 67 -4.40 -8.40 5.92
N ASP A 68 -5.59 -8.27 6.52
CA ASP A 68 -6.86 -8.70 5.95
C ASP A 68 -7.68 -7.46 5.56
N PHE A 69 -7.59 -7.08 4.28
CA PHE A 69 -8.14 -5.81 3.79
C PHE A 69 -9.55 -5.95 3.22
N ASP A 70 -10.18 -7.08 3.43
CA ASP A 70 -11.60 -7.34 3.15
C ASP A 70 -12.54 -6.87 4.27
N SER A 71 -12.00 -6.26 5.32
CA SER A 71 -12.77 -5.61 6.39
C SER A 71 -12.10 -4.32 6.88
N LEU A 72 -12.91 -3.38 7.36
CA LEU A 72 -12.38 -2.15 7.95
C LEU A 72 -11.50 -2.43 9.18
N LEU A 73 -11.89 -3.39 10.01
CA LEU A 73 -11.10 -3.79 11.17
C LEU A 73 -9.69 -4.23 10.77
N GLY A 74 -9.58 -5.13 9.81
CA GLY A 74 -8.27 -5.63 9.35
C GLY A 74 -7.40 -4.55 8.71
N ILE A 75 -8.01 -3.56 8.05
CA ILE A 75 -7.31 -2.38 7.53
C ILE A 75 -6.76 -1.54 8.68
N LEU A 76 -7.58 -1.29 9.70
CA LEU A 76 -7.20 -0.46 10.85
C LEU A 76 -6.24 -1.14 11.83
N GLU A 77 -5.98 -2.43 11.69
CA GLU A 77 -4.91 -3.11 12.43
C GLU A 77 -3.51 -2.76 11.91
N VAL A 78 -3.38 -2.40 10.63
CA VAL A 78 -2.07 -2.13 10.00
C VAL A 78 -2.07 -0.89 9.09
N PRO A 79 -2.66 0.23 9.49
CA PRO A 79 -2.82 1.41 8.64
C PRO A 79 -1.47 2.00 8.22
N ASP A 80 -0.48 1.99 9.11
CA ASP A 80 0.86 2.49 8.81
C ASP A 80 1.59 1.63 7.77
N HIS A 81 1.36 0.31 7.76
CA HIS A 81 1.91 -0.56 6.71
C HIS A 81 1.28 -0.28 5.35
N ILE A 82 -0.03 -0.03 5.31
CA ILE A 82 -0.73 0.29 4.05
C ILE A 82 -0.19 1.61 3.50
N ASP A 83 -0.09 2.65 4.34
CA ASP A 83 0.48 3.94 3.96
C ASP A 83 1.90 3.79 3.39
N GLN A 84 2.77 3.09 4.09
CA GLN A 84 4.18 2.88 3.70
C GLN A 84 4.36 1.98 2.47
N GLN A 85 3.38 1.18 2.11
CA GLN A 85 3.49 0.27 0.97
C GLN A 85 2.80 0.79 -0.30
N ALA A 86 1.76 1.59 -0.16
CA ALA A 86 0.89 1.96 -1.27
C ALA A 86 0.44 3.43 -1.29
N GLY A 87 0.62 4.17 -0.19
CA GLY A 87 0.23 5.57 -0.11
C GLY A 87 1.22 6.52 -0.75
N SER A 88 0.75 7.69 -1.17
CA SER A 88 1.57 8.81 -1.64
C SER A 88 1.26 10.07 -0.84
N GLY A 89 2.26 10.89 -0.57
CA GLY A 89 2.09 12.10 0.22
C GLY A 89 3.34 12.97 0.31
N PRO A 90 3.38 13.93 1.23
CA PRO A 90 4.43 14.95 1.28
C PRO A 90 5.85 14.41 1.42
N ASN A 91 6.03 13.25 2.06
CA ASN A 91 7.35 12.72 2.38
C ASN A 91 7.76 11.52 1.51
N ALA A 92 6.80 10.81 0.90
CA ALA A 92 7.08 9.61 0.13
C ALA A 92 5.96 9.25 -0.85
N ASP A 93 6.37 8.75 -2.01
CA ASP A 93 5.50 8.13 -3.02
C ASP A 93 5.76 6.63 -2.98
N ASN A 94 4.94 5.91 -2.21
CA ASN A 94 5.10 4.47 -2.04
C ASN A 94 4.32 3.71 -3.10
N ASN A 95 5.01 2.90 -3.88
CA ASN A 95 4.44 2.09 -4.96
C ASN A 95 4.87 0.62 -4.89
N PHE A 96 5.18 0.12 -3.69
CA PHE A 96 5.57 -1.27 -3.47
C PHE A 96 4.39 -2.22 -3.63
N MET A 97 3.17 -1.74 -3.30
CA MET A 97 1.93 -2.49 -3.43
C MET A 97 0.88 -1.72 -4.25
N PRO A 98 0.05 -2.43 -5.01
CA PRO A 98 0.19 -3.84 -5.33
C PRO A 98 1.48 -4.11 -6.13
N GLY A 99 2.06 -5.29 -5.96
CA GLY A 99 3.23 -5.68 -6.74
C GLY A 99 2.92 -5.78 -8.24
N HIS A 100 3.95 -5.75 -9.09
CA HIS A 100 3.78 -5.86 -10.55
C HIS A 100 3.23 -7.22 -11.01
N ARG A 101 3.19 -8.19 -10.12
CA ARG A 101 2.59 -9.52 -10.35
C ARG A 101 1.48 -9.74 -9.34
N CYS A 102 0.28 -9.98 -9.83
CA CYS A 102 -0.90 -10.24 -9.00
C CYS A 102 -1.75 -11.36 -9.62
N PRO A 103 -2.60 -12.02 -8.83
CA PRO A 103 -3.59 -12.92 -9.38
C PRO A 103 -4.77 -12.12 -9.98
N THR A 104 -5.47 -12.73 -10.95
CA THR A 104 -6.69 -12.16 -11.54
C THR A 104 -7.95 -12.49 -10.73
N ALA A 105 -7.82 -13.37 -9.74
CA ALA A 105 -8.86 -13.70 -8.79
C ALA A 105 -8.23 -14.02 -7.43
N PRO A 106 -8.93 -13.88 -6.32
CA PRO A 106 -8.42 -14.18 -4.99
C PRO A 106 -7.79 -15.58 -4.92
N GLY A 107 -6.52 -15.64 -4.49
CA GLY A 107 -5.76 -16.89 -4.39
C GLY A 107 -5.40 -17.56 -5.72
N GLY A 108 -5.58 -16.88 -6.84
CA GLY A 108 -5.22 -17.34 -8.17
C GLY A 108 -3.71 -17.31 -8.46
N THR A 109 -3.34 -17.67 -9.68
CA THR A 109 -1.95 -17.66 -10.15
C THR A 109 -1.51 -16.22 -10.45
N LEU A 110 -0.27 -15.90 -10.08
CA LEU A 110 0.33 -14.59 -10.37
C LEU A 110 0.51 -14.38 -11.87
N GLN A 111 0.06 -13.24 -12.34
CA GLN A 111 0.20 -12.79 -13.72
C GLN A 111 0.98 -11.48 -13.79
N GLN A 112 1.47 -11.13 -14.98
CA GLN A 112 2.11 -9.83 -15.25
C GLN A 112 1.05 -8.75 -15.49
N ASN A 113 1.46 -7.49 -15.38
CA ASN A 113 0.65 -6.33 -15.74
C ASN A 113 -0.63 -6.17 -14.90
N CYS A 114 -0.49 -6.26 -13.59
CA CYS A 114 -1.58 -5.93 -12.67
C CYS A 114 -2.03 -4.47 -12.84
N ALA A 115 -3.32 -4.22 -12.63
CA ALA A 115 -3.81 -2.87 -12.40
C ALA A 115 -3.04 -2.24 -11.23
N GLN A 116 -2.59 -1.03 -11.46
CA GLN A 116 -1.88 -0.24 -10.43
C GLN A 116 -2.71 0.98 -10.09
N PRO A 117 -2.80 1.37 -8.82
CA PRO A 117 -3.41 2.64 -8.45
C PRO A 117 -2.71 3.80 -9.15
N THR A 118 -3.47 4.77 -9.58
CA THR A 118 -2.94 6.05 -10.05
C THR A 118 -2.29 6.80 -8.89
N GLU A 119 -1.49 7.80 -9.21
CA GLU A 119 -0.90 8.69 -8.20
C GLU A 119 -1.97 9.37 -7.34
N GLU A 120 -3.05 9.83 -7.97
CA GLU A 120 -4.19 10.43 -7.27
C GLU A 120 -4.86 9.45 -6.31
N GLU A 121 -5.09 8.21 -6.73
CA GLU A 121 -5.66 7.18 -5.86
C GLU A 121 -4.74 6.82 -4.68
N ARG A 122 -3.41 6.88 -4.86
CA ARG A 122 -2.43 6.69 -3.79
C ARG A 122 -2.45 7.84 -2.78
N GLN A 123 -2.61 9.07 -3.25
CA GLN A 123 -2.78 10.25 -2.39
C GLN A 123 -4.09 10.16 -1.60
N GLN A 124 -5.19 9.82 -2.27
CA GLN A 124 -6.48 9.58 -1.62
C GLN A 124 -6.42 8.43 -0.60
N LEU A 125 -5.65 7.37 -0.88
CA LEU A 125 -5.43 6.27 0.07
C LEU A 125 -4.77 6.77 1.35
N ALA A 126 -3.69 7.53 1.22
CA ALA A 126 -2.97 8.09 2.37
C ALA A 126 -3.87 9.06 3.18
N GLU A 127 -4.62 9.93 2.49
CA GLU A 127 -5.57 10.85 3.14
C GLU A 127 -6.68 10.08 3.85
N TRP A 128 -7.31 9.12 3.17
CA TRP A 128 -8.36 8.32 3.76
C TRP A 128 -7.89 7.58 5.01
N ILE A 129 -6.75 6.88 4.96
CA ILE A 129 -6.20 6.16 6.11
C ILE A 129 -5.88 7.10 7.27
N ALA A 130 -5.28 8.27 6.98
CA ALA A 130 -4.95 9.27 7.99
C ALA A 130 -6.19 9.76 8.74
N CYS A 131 -7.32 9.90 8.05
CA CYS A 131 -8.59 10.32 8.65
C CYS A 131 -9.35 9.14 9.29
N GLU A 132 -9.45 8.02 8.59
CA GLU A 132 -10.25 6.88 9.04
C GLU A 132 -9.80 6.33 10.40
N ARG A 133 -8.48 6.26 10.63
CA ARG A 133 -7.92 5.84 11.93
C ARG A 133 -8.29 6.72 13.13
N LEU A 134 -8.76 7.96 12.88
CA LEU A 134 -9.16 8.91 13.91
C LEU A 134 -10.67 8.93 14.14
N ARG A 135 -11.46 8.34 13.26
CA ARG A 135 -12.91 8.28 13.36
C ARG A 135 -13.33 7.27 14.42
N PRO A 136 -14.46 7.51 15.11
CA PRO A 136 -15.03 6.50 16.02
C PRO A 136 -15.62 5.34 15.22
N HIS A 137 -15.28 4.11 15.60
CA HIS A 137 -15.81 2.88 15.01
C HIS A 137 -16.51 2.04 16.06
N THR A 138 -17.60 1.41 15.67
CA THR A 138 -18.28 0.36 16.44
C THR A 138 -18.21 -0.94 15.63
N PHE A 139 -17.44 -1.89 16.13
CA PHE A 139 -17.29 -3.23 15.52
C PHE A 139 -18.15 -4.26 16.23
#